data_1c86d9c987283b78a5b000ca8a30d210
#
_entry.id   1c86d9c987283b78a5b000ca8a30d210
#
_cell.length_a   1.000
_cell.length_b   1.000
_cell.length_c   1.000
_cell.angle_alpha   90.00
_cell.angle_beta   90.00
_cell.angle_gamma   90.00
#
_symmetry.space_group_name_H-M   'P 1'
#
loop_
_entity.id
_entity.type
_entity.pdbx_description
1 polymer ?
#
loop_
_entity_poly.entity_id
_entity_poly.type
_entity_poly.pdbx_seq_one_letter_code
_entity_poly.pdbx_strand_id
1 'polypeptide(L)'
;MAMDITALRLMELKDVKVSRMISDSADAEPTYDNPVDLAGALSFQVSPELENKILYGDSTIMDSYSRTTSINFTVTNSVVSLAGLEVIMGGQITRAGAKEAETVIYELTAKNATPPYFKIEGKWDYAGETIGDAHIVLYKCRVSEPPDFTVNDSSGDFGDCSFTGTAMPTRKSGHWWQLILNKEEKEIEIPSELTSISVKTPPTKVTYSTGETLELDGLVVEGAYED
;
A
#
# COMPACT_ATOMS: atom_id res chain seq x y z
N MET A 1 11.88 1.84 34.03
CA MET A 1 10.46 2.24 33.84
C MET A 1 10.14 1.86 32.40
N ALA A 2 9.19 0.96 32.13
CA ALA A 2 8.83 0.65 30.77
C ALA A 2 8.15 1.89 30.16
N MET A 3 8.70 2.43 29.10
CA MET A 3 8.13 3.58 28.41
C MET A 3 6.82 3.16 27.74
N ASP A 4 5.76 3.88 28.04
CA ASP A 4 4.48 3.72 27.37
C ASP A 4 4.60 4.37 25.98
N ILE A 5 4.51 3.55 24.92
CA ILE A 5 4.62 4.01 23.53
C ILE A 5 3.29 4.53 22.96
N THR A 6 2.43 5.06 23.80
CA THR A 6 1.14 5.63 23.36
C THR A 6 1.25 7.06 22.82
N ALA A 7 2.40 7.70 22.92
CA ALA A 7 2.64 9.06 22.44
C ALA A 7 3.83 9.08 21.46
N LEU A 8 3.62 9.68 20.30
CA LEU A 8 4.56 9.72 19.20
C LEU A 8 4.85 11.17 18.79
N ARG A 9 6.12 11.49 18.54
CA ARG A 9 6.51 12.69 17.80
C ARG A 9 6.75 12.31 16.36
N LEU A 10 5.95 12.87 15.46
CA LEU A 10 6.17 12.74 14.02
C LEU A 10 7.45 13.50 13.67
N MET A 11 8.44 12.81 13.14
CA MET A 11 9.72 13.42 12.76
C MET A 11 9.96 13.29 11.26
N GLU A 12 10.74 12.35 10.84
CA GLU A 12 11.23 12.24 9.49
C GLU A 12 10.55 11.07 8.77
N LEU A 13 9.89 11.38 7.65
CA LEU A 13 9.37 10.36 6.74
C LEU A 13 10.55 9.64 6.09
N LYS A 14 10.63 8.33 6.25
CA LYS A 14 11.76 7.51 5.76
C LYS A 14 11.43 6.77 4.48
N ASP A 15 10.23 6.21 4.41
CA ASP A 15 9.86 5.34 3.31
C ASP A 15 8.35 5.43 3.05
N VAL A 16 7.96 5.35 1.78
CA VAL A 16 6.54 5.22 1.37
C VAL A 16 6.46 4.18 0.28
N LYS A 17 5.65 3.16 0.51
CA LYS A 17 5.41 2.09 -0.47
C LYS A 17 3.95 1.98 -0.84
N VAL A 18 3.69 1.57 -2.07
CA VAL A 18 2.34 1.30 -2.59
C VAL A 18 2.26 -0.12 -3.11
N SER A 19 1.14 -0.79 -2.85
CA SER A 19 0.89 -2.15 -3.31
C SER A 19 -0.46 -2.22 -4.01
N ARG A 20 -0.50 -2.72 -5.24
CA ARG A 20 -1.75 -2.90 -5.97
C ARG A 20 -2.65 -3.90 -5.25
N MET A 21 -3.93 -3.59 -5.10
CA MET A 21 -4.90 -4.51 -4.53
C MET A 21 -5.30 -5.55 -5.57
N ILE A 22 -5.14 -6.84 -5.23
CA ILE A 22 -5.53 -7.97 -6.08
C ILE A 22 -6.98 -8.34 -5.79
N SER A 23 -7.35 -8.44 -4.50
CA SER A 23 -8.70 -8.83 -4.09
C SER A 23 -9.15 -8.14 -2.80
N ASP A 24 -10.45 -7.91 -2.70
CA ASP A 24 -11.12 -7.42 -1.49
C ASP A 24 -12.51 -8.05 -1.44
N SER A 25 -12.67 -9.12 -0.68
CA SER A 25 -13.90 -9.87 -0.52
C SER A 25 -14.45 -9.74 0.91
N ALA A 26 -15.70 -10.11 1.12
CA ALA A 26 -16.29 -10.14 2.46
C ALA A 26 -15.79 -11.35 3.30
N ASP A 27 -15.30 -12.39 2.64
CA ASP A 27 -14.94 -13.66 3.28
C ASP A 27 -13.44 -13.76 3.64
N ALA A 28 -12.58 -12.99 2.95
CA ALA A 28 -11.14 -13.01 3.14
C ALA A 28 -10.56 -11.60 3.31
N GLU A 29 -9.44 -11.49 4.03
CA GLU A 29 -8.69 -10.24 4.10
C GLU A 29 -8.19 -9.84 2.70
N PRO A 30 -8.03 -8.53 2.44
CA PRO A 30 -7.56 -8.06 1.15
C PRO A 30 -6.16 -8.58 0.85
N THR A 31 -5.91 -8.91 -0.41
CA THR A 31 -4.60 -9.33 -0.91
C THR A 31 -4.01 -8.28 -1.83
N TYR A 32 -2.69 -8.19 -1.83
CA TYR A 32 -1.94 -7.16 -2.53
C TYR A 32 -0.77 -7.76 -3.30
N ASP A 33 -0.36 -7.10 -4.38
CA ASP A 33 0.92 -7.34 -5.05
C ASP A 33 2.08 -6.87 -4.16
N ASN A 34 3.29 -7.23 -4.56
CA ASN A 34 4.50 -6.77 -3.89
C ASN A 34 4.55 -5.24 -3.79
N PRO A 35 5.03 -4.70 -2.67
CA PRO A 35 5.16 -3.27 -2.49
C PRO A 35 6.14 -2.65 -3.49
N VAL A 36 5.77 -1.52 -4.03
CA VAL A 36 6.60 -0.68 -4.89
C VAL A 36 6.99 0.58 -4.13
N ASP A 37 8.27 0.87 -4.11
CA ASP A 37 8.83 2.05 -3.46
C ASP A 37 8.45 3.33 -4.23
N LEU A 38 7.96 4.33 -3.48
CA LEU A 38 7.78 5.70 -3.93
C LEU A 38 8.99 6.53 -3.49
N ALA A 39 10.14 6.26 -4.12
CA ALA A 39 11.40 6.89 -3.78
C ALA A 39 11.30 8.42 -3.70
N GLY A 40 12.04 9.01 -2.75
CA GLY A 40 12.10 10.46 -2.59
C GLY A 40 10.85 11.07 -1.99
N ALA A 41 10.13 10.36 -1.12
CA ALA A 41 8.97 10.87 -0.42
C ALA A 41 9.33 12.07 0.45
N LEU A 42 8.66 13.21 0.20
CA LEU A 42 8.82 14.46 0.94
C LEU A 42 7.76 14.62 2.03
N SER A 43 6.53 14.21 1.74
CA SER A 43 5.42 14.28 2.69
C SER A 43 4.38 13.20 2.44
N PHE A 44 3.75 12.74 3.50
CA PHE A 44 2.58 11.90 3.49
C PHE A 44 1.56 12.44 4.48
N GLN A 45 0.51 13.06 3.98
CA GLN A 45 -0.56 13.66 4.78
C GLN A 45 -1.79 12.77 4.75
N VAL A 46 -2.42 12.58 5.91
CA VAL A 46 -3.68 11.84 6.05
C VAL A 46 -4.68 12.71 6.78
N SER A 47 -5.86 12.90 6.18
CA SER A 47 -6.91 13.80 6.64
C SER A 47 -8.26 13.10 6.67
N PRO A 48 -8.71 12.59 7.83
CA PRO A 48 -10.05 12.05 7.97
C PRO A 48 -11.13 13.12 7.78
N GLU A 49 -12.18 12.81 7.05
CA GLU A 49 -13.36 13.65 6.88
C GLU A 49 -14.51 13.16 7.77
N LEU A 50 -15.17 14.11 8.40
CA LEU A 50 -16.30 13.86 9.30
C LEU A 50 -17.58 14.50 8.76
N GLU A 51 -18.64 13.71 8.65
CA GLU A 51 -20.00 14.22 8.48
C GLU A 51 -20.59 14.52 9.86
N ASN A 52 -20.98 15.77 10.07
CA ASN A 52 -21.63 16.23 11.30
C ASN A 52 -23.10 16.52 11.03
N LYS A 53 -24.01 15.95 11.83
CA LYS A 53 -25.44 16.28 11.85
C LYS A 53 -25.82 16.80 13.22
N ILE A 54 -26.49 17.96 13.25
CA ILE A 54 -26.91 18.62 14.47
C ILE A 54 -28.43 18.62 14.49
N LEU A 55 -28.99 18.09 15.58
CA LEU A 55 -30.43 18.14 15.84
C LEU A 55 -30.74 19.39 16.72
N TYR A 56 -31.61 20.23 16.23
CA TYR A 56 -32.10 21.39 16.93
C TYR A 56 -33.53 21.15 17.45
N GLY A 57 -33.83 21.62 18.65
CA GLY A 57 -35.16 21.69 19.24
C GLY A 57 -35.26 22.92 20.13
N ASP A 58 -36.41 23.61 20.13
CA ASP A 58 -36.65 24.80 20.92
C ASP A 58 -35.55 25.87 20.83
N SER A 59 -35.00 26.08 19.64
CA SER A 59 -33.91 27.01 19.36
C SER A 59 -32.57 26.67 20.04
N THR A 60 -32.42 25.46 20.54
CA THR A 60 -31.18 24.95 21.15
C THR A 60 -30.71 23.68 20.44
N ILE A 61 -29.40 23.39 20.55
CA ILE A 61 -28.84 22.12 20.08
C ILE A 61 -29.28 21.03 21.07
N MET A 62 -30.03 20.04 20.58
CA MET A 62 -30.47 18.90 21.37
C MET A 62 -29.52 17.73 21.29
N ASP A 63 -28.91 17.49 20.11
CA ASP A 63 -28.00 16.38 19.89
C ASP A 63 -27.10 16.66 18.69
N SER A 64 -25.95 15.95 18.63
CA SER A 64 -25.03 16.00 17.51
C SER A 64 -24.51 14.60 17.19
N TYR A 65 -24.49 14.24 15.91
CA TYR A 65 -23.97 12.98 15.41
C TYR A 65 -22.81 13.25 14.44
N SER A 66 -21.69 12.60 14.69
CA SER A 66 -20.50 12.68 13.84
C SER A 66 -20.02 11.29 13.43
N ARG A 67 -19.70 11.11 12.16
CA ARG A 67 -19.07 9.89 11.67
C ARG A 67 -18.01 10.19 10.62
N THR A 68 -16.98 9.37 10.56
CA THR A 68 -16.01 9.40 9.46
C THR A 68 -16.68 8.91 8.18
N THR A 69 -16.56 9.67 7.10
CA THR A 69 -17.14 9.34 5.79
C THR A 69 -16.09 8.94 4.78
N SER A 70 -14.90 9.51 4.87
CA SER A 70 -13.76 9.22 4.02
C SER A 70 -12.45 9.58 4.74
N ILE A 71 -11.35 9.07 4.22
CA ILE A 71 -10.02 9.49 4.65
C ILE A 71 -9.28 9.92 3.40
N ASN A 72 -9.01 11.21 3.27
CA ASN A 72 -8.21 11.74 2.19
C ASN A 72 -6.73 11.67 2.56
N PHE A 73 -5.90 11.48 1.57
CA PHE A 73 -4.46 11.52 1.74
C PHE A 73 -3.80 12.24 0.57
N THR A 74 -2.65 12.84 0.84
CA THR A 74 -1.79 13.48 -0.17
C THR A 74 -0.36 13.00 0.05
N VAL A 75 0.30 12.63 -1.04
CA VAL A 75 1.71 12.23 -1.05
C VAL A 75 2.44 13.14 -2.02
N THR A 76 3.59 13.65 -1.58
CA THR A 76 4.49 14.45 -2.40
C THR A 76 5.86 13.79 -2.43
N ASN A 77 6.39 13.57 -3.63
CA ASN A 77 7.68 12.95 -3.87
C ASN A 77 8.57 13.89 -4.71
N SER A 78 9.87 13.85 -4.47
CA SER A 78 10.88 14.51 -5.30
C SER A 78 11.31 13.69 -6.51
N VAL A 79 10.86 12.45 -6.61
CA VAL A 79 11.20 11.50 -7.66
C VAL A 79 9.93 10.89 -8.25
N VAL A 80 9.88 10.75 -9.56
CA VAL A 80 8.78 10.06 -10.26
C VAL A 80 9.11 8.58 -10.41
N SER A 81 8.41 7.72 -9.67
CA SER A 81 8.50 6.27 -9.82
C SER A 81 7.52 5.80 -10.89
N LEU A 82 8.02 5.33 -12.03
CA LEU A 82 7.15 4.78 -13.09
C LEU A 82 6.38 3.53 -12.61
N ALA A 83 7.04 2.67 -11.81
CA ALA A 83 6.38 1.53 -11.19
C ALA A 83 5.29 1.97 -10.19
N GLY A 84 5.55 3.02 -9.42
CA GLY A 84 4.53 3.65 -8.55
C GLY A 84 3.35 4.18 -9.35
N LEU A 85 3.57 4.82 -10.49
CA LEU A 85 2.50 5.30 -11.38
C LEU A 85 1.64 4.15 -11.91
N GLU A 86 2.23 3.00 -12.26
CA GLU A 86 1.48 1.82 -12.69
C GLU A 86 0.54 1.30 -11.59
N VAL A 87 0.99 1.32 -10.34
CA VAL A 87 0.17 0.92 -9.18
C VAL A 87 -0.94 1.93 -8.90
N ILE A 88 -0.64 3.23 -8.98
CA ILE A 88 -1.55 4.32 -8.57
C ILE A 88 -2.58 4.65 -9.65
N MET A 89 -2.11 4.78 -10.90
CA MET A 89 -2.92 5.22 -12.04
C MET A 89 -3.38 4.09 -12.95
N GLY A 90 -2.79 2.90 -12.82
CA GLY A 90 -2.86 1.87 -13.85
C GLY A 90 -1.89 2.19 -14.99
N GLY A 91 -2.22 1.77 -16.18
CA GLY A 91 -1.29 1.87 -17.30
C GLY A 91 -0.42 0.64 -17.41
N GLN A 92 0.67 0.77 -18.15
CA GLN A 92 1.60 -0.32 -18.41
C GLN A 92 3.02 0.22 -18.62
N ILE A 93 4.00 -0.48 -18.05
CA ILE A 93 5.41 -0.21 -18.32
C ILE A 93 5.91 -1.17 -19.38
N THR A 94 6.50 -0.64 -20.44
CA THR A 94 7.19 -1.40 -21.47
C THR A 94 8.68 -1.05 -21.49
N ARG A 95 9.53 -2.06 -21.73
CA ARG A 95 10.96 -1.90 -21.80
C ARG A 95 11.43 -2.31 -23.20
N ALA A 96 12.22 -1.47 -23.85
CA ALA A 96 12.74 -1.69 -25.19
C ALA A 96 14.23 -1.37 -25.23
N GLY A 97 14.98 -2.13 -26.03
CA GLY A 97 16.42 -1.95 -26.21
C GLY A 97 17.28 -2.99 -25.49
N ALA A 98 18.59 -2.91 -25.67
CA ALA A 98 19.55 -3.74 -24.95
C ALA A 98 19.81 -3.14 -23.56
N LYS A 99 20.22 -3.98 -22.60
CA LYS A 99 20.40 -3.59 -21.18
C LYS A 99 21.23 -2.31 -20.95
N GLU A 100 22.15 -2.00 -21.86
CA GLU A 100 23.02 -0.80 -21.78
C GLU A 100 22.39 0.44 -22.45
N ALA A 101 21.28 0.27 -23.20
CA ALA A 101 20.54 1.33 -23.89
C ALA A 101 19.02 1.08 -23.77
N GLU A 102 18.58 0.68 -22.59
CA GLU A 102 17.18 0.37 -22.33
C GLU A 102 16.35 1.66 -22.27
N THR A 103 15.23 1.67 -22.98
CA THR A 103 14.20 2.70 -22.87
C THR A 103 13.03 2.13 -22.10
N VAL A 104 12.65 2.80 -21.02
CA VAL A 104 11.49 2.45 -20.20
C VAL A 104 10.37 3.45 -20.51
N ILE A 105 9.23 2.95 -20.92
CA ILE A 105 8.08 3.74 -21.34
C ILE A 105 6.90 3.39 -20.43
N TYR A 106 6.29 4.40 -19.79
CA TYR A 106 5.01 4.27 -19.13
C TYR A 106 3.91 4.79 -20.08
N GLU A 107 2.90 3.97 -20.30
CA GLU A 107 1.76 4.29 -21.18
C GLU A 107 0.44 4.16 -20.43
N LEU A 108 -0.36 5.23 -20.47
CA LEU A 108 -1.75 5.22 -20.04
C LEU A 108 -2.65 5.35 -21.25
N THR A 109 -3.45 4.33 -21.53
CA THR A 109 -4.38 4.30 -22.68
C THR A 109 -5.83 4.33 -22.18
N ALA A 110 -6.77 4.68 -23.04
CA ALA A 110 -8.19 4.69 -22.71
C ALA A 110 -8.72 3.32 -22.21
N LYS A 111 -8.03 2.23 -22.54
CA LYS A 111 -8.41 0.88 -22.10
C LYS A 111 -8.01 0.57 -20.66
N ASN A 112 -6.94 1.18 -20.17
CA ASN A 112 -6.39 0.97 -18.83
C ASN A 112 -6.36 2.26 -17.98
N ALA A 113 -7.18 3.25 -18.34
CA ALA A 113 -7.25 4.56 -17.68
C ALA A 113 -8.07 4.56 -16.36
N THR A 114 -8.55 3.41 -15.90
CA THR A 114 -9.25 3.33 -14.61
C THR A 114 -8.25 3.07 -13.50
N PRO A 115 -8.03 4.02 -12.58
CA PRO A 115 -7.10 3.83 -11.47
C PRO A 115 -7.47 2.61 -10.63
N PRO A 116 -6.54 1.70 -10.37
CA PRO A 116 -6.79 0.53 -9.53
C PRO A 116 -6.95 0.93 -8.06
N TYR A 117 -7.40 -0.02 -7.23
CA TYR A 117 -7.24 0.11 -5.79
C TYR A 117 -5.84 -0.31 -5.38
N PHE A 118 -5.32 0.35 -4.34
CA PHE A 118 -3.99 0.06 -3.79
C PHE A 118 -3.95 0.27 -2.27
N LYS A 119 -2.98 -0.34 -1.63
CA LYS A 119 -2.56 -0.07 -0.26
C LYS A 119 -1.42 0.95 -0.33
N ILE A 120 -1.38 1.89 0.61
CA ILE A 120 -0.22 2.76 0.81
C ILE A 120 0.25 2.65 2.25
N GLU A 121 1.55 2.57 2.43
CA GLU A 121 2.21 2.45 3.72
C GLU A 121 3.36 3.44 3.80
N GLY A 122 3.37 4.24 4.87
CA GLY A 122 4.44 5.19 5.17
C GLY A 122 5.13 4.82 6.46
N LYS A 123 6.46 4.86 6.46
CA LYS A 123 7.32 4.64 7.61
C LYS A 123 7.99 5.94 8.01
N TRP A 124 8.06 6.22 9.30
CA TRP A 124 8.84 7.32 9.84
C TRP A 124 9.46 6.96 11.18
N ASP A 125 10.60 7.57 11.45
CA ASP A 125 11.23 7.48 12.76
C ASP A 125 10.50 8.36 13.76
N TYR A 126 10.51 7.97 15.02
CA TYR A 126 10.09 8.87 16.07
C TYR A 126 11.26 9.26 16.97
N ALA A 127 11.27 10.54 17.36
CA ALA A 127 12.29 11.05 18.27
C ALA A 127 11.94 10.68 19.71
N GLY A 128 12.87 10.02 20.36
CA GLY A 128 12.78 9.68 21.77
C GLY A 128 14.05 8.99 22.24
N GLU A 129 14.09 8.64 23.53
CA GLU A 129 15.16 7.83 24.10
C GLU A 129 15.08 6.34 23.68
N THR A 130 14.03 5.96 22.95
CA THR A 130 13.78 4.60 22.49
C THR A 130 13.96 4.54 20.98
N ILE A 131 14.74 3.59 20.52
CA ILE A 131 14.88 3.27 19.09
C ILE A 131 13.62 2.56 18.65
N GLY A 132 12.98 3.06 17.59
CA GLY A 132 11.78 2.47 17.03
C GLY A 132 11.21 3.31 15.90
N ASP A 133 10.20 2.82 15.25
CA ASP A 133 9.54 3.46 14.13
C ASP A 133 8.02 3.43 14.25
N ALA A 134 7.37 4.16 13.36
CA ALA A 134 5.94 4.15 13.23
C ALA A 134 5.56 3.96 11.76
N HIS A 135 4.53 3.18 11.54
CA HIS A 135 3.95 2.97 10.22
C HIS A 135 2.51 3.47 10.18
N ILE A 136 2.14 4.12 9.10
CA ILE A 136 0.77 4.38 8.75
C ILE A 136 0.39 3.54 7.53
N VAL A 137 -0.71 2.81 7.64
CA VAL A 137 -1.19 1.92 6.58
C VAL A 137 -2.60 2.34 6.21
N LEU A 138 -2.84 2.64 4.94
CA LEU A 138 -4.15 2.86 4.34
C LEU A 138 -4.44 1.68 3.41
N TYR A 139 -5.46 0.88 3.73
CA TYR A 139 -5.64 -0.45 3.13
C TYR A 139 -6.26 -0.44 1.74
N LYS A 140 -7.21 0.47 1.48
CA LYS A 140 -7.95 0.49 0.21
C LYS A 140 -8.06 1.91 -0.30
N CYS A 141 -7.09 2.31 -1.06
CA CYS A 141 -6.97 3.65 -1.61
C CYS A 141 -7.31 3.67 -3.10
N ARG A 142 -7.78 4.80 -3.56
CA ARG A 142 -7.87 5.14 -4.97
C ARG A 142 -7.52 6.61 -5.14
N VAL A 143 -6.78 6.90 -6.21
CA VAL A 143 -6.44 8.27 -6.56
C VAL A 143 -7.71 9.04 -6.92
N SER A 144 -7.85 10.27 -6.42
CA SER A 144 -8.90 11.22 -6.74
C SER A 144 -8.39 12.37 -7.61
N GLU A 145 -7.14 12.78 -7.37
CA GLU A 145 -6.43 13.73 -8.19
C GLU A 145 -5.15 13.06 -8.70
N PRO A 146 -4.98 12.99 -10.04
CA PRO A 146 -3.83 12.32 -10.63
C PRO A 146 -2.53 13.01 -10.25
N PRO A 147 -1.39 12.30 -10.35
CA PRO A 147 -0.09 12.88 -10.14
C PRO A 147 0.12 14.14 -11.01
N ASP A 148 0.46 15.23 -10.35
CA ASP A 148 0.87 16.48 -10.98
C ASP A 148 2.40 16.56 -10.97
N PHE A 149 2.99 16.88 -12.13
CA PHE A 149 4.42 16.93 -12.32
C PHE A 149 4.85 18.36 -12.56
N THR A 150 5.63 18.91 -11.65
CA THR A 150 6.25 20.22 -11.83
C THR A 150 7.71 20.03 -12.21
N VAL A 151 8.09 20.53 -13.38
CA VAL A 151 9.49 20.57 -13.82
C VAL A 151 9.92 22.02 -13.89
N ASN A 152 10.85 22.40 -13.04
CA ASN A 152 11.37 23.76 -12.97
C ASN A 152 12.59 23.93 -13.91
N ASP A 153 12.85 25.17 -14.30
CA ASP A 153 14.04 25.50 -15.04
C ASP A 153 15.31 25.44 -14.15
N SER A 154 16.47 25.78 -14.70
CA SER A 154 17.75 25.75 -14.01
C SER A 154 17.90 26.74 -12.84
N SER A 155 16.84 27.36 -12.36
CA SER A 155 16.86 28.35 -11.26
C SER A 155 17.08 27.75 -9.87
N GLY A 156 17.23 26.45 -9.76
CA GLY A 156 17.71 25.75 -8.55
C GLY A 156 16.66 25.00 -7.74
N ASP A 157 15.37 25.09 -8.10
CA ASP A 157 14.34 24.32 -7.44
C ASP A 157 14.18 22.94 -8.11
N PHE A 158 14.11 21.90 -7.30
CA PHE A 158 13.80 20.55 -7.78
C PHE A 158 12.29 20.46 -8.11
N GLY A 159 11.97 19.69 -9.15
CA GLY A 159 10.59 19.32 -9.42
C GLY A 159 10.03 18.39 -8.36
N ASP A 160 8.72 18.39 -8.22
CA ASP A 160 8.00 17.46 -7.36
C ASP A 160 6.88 16.74 -8.12
N CYS A 161 6.41 15.65 -7.54
CA CYS A 161 5.28 14.87 -8.00
C CYS A 161 4.32 14.69 -6.83
N SER A 162 3.12 15.21 -6.94
CA SER A 162 2.11 15.14 -5.89
C SER A 162 0.85 14.46 -6.41
N PHE A 163 0.23 13.62 -5.59
CA PHE A 163 -1.07 13.04 -5.87
C PHE A 163 -1.94 12.97 -4.62
N THR A 164 -3.23 13.04 -4.83
CA THR A 164 -4.24 12.97 -3.76
C THR A 164 -5.15 11.77 -4.01
N GLY A 165 -5.57 11.14 -2.94
CA GLY A 165 -6.48 10.01 -3.02
C GLY A 165 -7.39 9.91 -1.81
N THR A 166 -8.30 8.96 -1.90
CA THR A 166 -9.26 8.65 -0.84
C THR A 166 -9.12 7.19 -0.44
N ALA A 167 -9.04 6.94 0.86
CA ALA A 167 -9.08 5.61 1.42
C ALA A 167 -10.52 5.23 1.79
N MET A 168 -10.85 3.98 1.58
CA MET A 168 -12.15 3.35 1.86
C MET A 168 -11.96 2.15 2.78
N PRO A 169 -13.02 1.71 3.49
CA PRO A 169 -12.93 0.53 4.33
C PRO A 169 -12.79 -0.75 3.48
N THR A 170 -12.04 -1.70 3.97
CA THR A 170 -11.97 -3.06 3.42
C THR A 170 -13.28 -3.79 3.69
N ARG A 171 -13.61 -4.80 2.85
CA ARG A 171 -14.93 -5.46 2.93
C ARG A 171 -15.07 -6.39 4.13
N LYS A 172 -14.02 -7.13 4.49
CA LYS A 172 -14.08 -8.10 5.59
C LYS A 172 -13.89 -7.44 6.95
N SER A 173 -12.76 -6.79 7.16
CA SER A 173 -12.36 -6.23 8.45
C SER A 173 -12.89 -4.81 8.68
N GLY A 174 -13.32 -4.11 7.63
CA GLY A 174 -13.76 -2.72 7.73
C GLY A 174 -12.63 -1.73 8.04
N HIS A 175 -11.39 -2.15 7.92
CA HIS A 175 -10.24 -1.30 8.18
C HIS A 175 -10.14 -0.19 7.14
N TRP A 176 -10.00 1.04 7.61
CA TRP A 176 -9.67 2.21 6.81
C TRP A 176 -8.17 2.42 6.79
N TRP A 177 -7.59 2.55 7.98
CA TRP A 177 -6.20 2.80 8.21
C TRP A 177 -5.75 2.27 9.57
N GLN A 178 -4.45 2.11 9.73
CA GLN A 178 -3.82 1.79 11.00
C GLN A 178 -2.59 2.66 11.21
N LEU A 179 -2.35 3.03 12.47
CA LEU A 179 -1.11 3.59 12.94
C LEU A 179 -0.44 2.56 13.84
N ILE A 180 0.72 2.09 13.45
CA ILE A 180 1.47 1.03 14.11
C ILE A 180 2.71 1.66 14.73
N LEU A 181 2.92 1.44 16.01
CA LEU A 181 4.12 1.90 16.73
C LEU A 181 4.97 0.70 17.09
N ASN A 182 6.19 0.64 16.60
CA ASN A 182 7.15 -0.41 16.86
C ASN A 182 8.18 0.06 17.89
N LYS A 183 8.53 -0.80 18.85
CA LYS A 183 9.61 -0.55 19.82
C LYS A 183 11.00 -0.75 19.23
N GLU A 184 11.07 -1.51 18.16
CA GLU A 184 12.26 -1.78 17.38
C GLU A 184 11.97 -1.39 15.96
N GLU A 185 12.94 -0.90 15.24
CA GLU A 185 12.80 -0.51 13.84
C GLU A 185 12.42 -1.72 12.98
N LYS A 186 11.39 -1.54 12.16
CA LYS A 186 10.92 -2.54 11.20
C LYS A 186 10.85 -1.92 9.81
N GLU A 187 11.28 -2.70 8.84
CA GLU A 187 11.06 -2.32 7.44
C GLU A 187 9.61 -2.57 7.03
N ILE A 188 9.14 -1.84 6.01
CA ILE A 188 7.88 -2.17 5.33
C ILE A 188 8.11 -3.52 4.65
N GLU A 189 7.39 -4.55 5.12
CA GLU A 189 7.58 -5.92 4.65
C GLU A 189 7.31 -6.03 3.16
N ILE A 190 8.31 -6.49 2.43
CA ILE A 190 8.16 -6.97 1.06
C ILE A 190 7.94 -8.48 1.20
N PRO A 191 6.76 -9.01 0.83
CA PRO A 191 6.55 -10.44 0.86
C PRO A 191 7.64 -11.12 0.02
N SER A 192 8.34 -12.09 0.60
CA SER A 192 9.37 -12.84 -0.13
C SER A 192 8.73 -13.50 -1.36
N GLU A 193 9.32 -13.33 -2.53
CA GLU A 193 8.78 -13.91 -3.76
C GLU A 193 9.00 -15.42 -3.75
N LEU A 194 7.95 -16.19 -4.05
CA LEU A 194 8.05 -17.64 -4.17
C LEU A 194 8.85 -18.00 -5.42
N THR A 195 10.10 -18.42 -5.26
CA THR A 195 11.02 -18.72 -6.35
C THR A 195 10.85 -20.12 -6.91
N SER A 196 10.48 -21.07 -6.07
CA SER A 196 10.23 -22.44 -6.52
C SER A 196 9.29 -23.20 -5.59
N ILE A 197 8.66 -24.23 -6.13
CA ILE A 197 7.87 -25.20 -5.39
C ILE A 197 8.46 -26.57 -5.63
N SER A 198 8.72 -27.32 -4.57
CA SER A 198 9.20 -28.70 -4.65
C SER A 198 8.35 -29.63 -3.79
N VAL A 199 8.29 -30.88 -4.19
CA VAL A 199 7.64 -31.93 -3.39
C VAL A 199 8.64 -32.41 -2.35
N LYS A 200 8.38 -32.10 -1.08
CA LYS A 200 9.20 -32.56 0.08
C LYS A 200 8.93 -34.02 0.41
N THR A 201 7.65 -34.39 0.42
CA THR A 201 7.21 -35.75 0.66
C THR A 201 6.16 -36.11 -0.38
N PRO A 202 6.38 -37.16 -1.20
CA PRO A 202 5.36 -37.57 -2.16
C PRO A 202 4.12 -38.12 -1.43
N PRO A 203 2.96 -38.17 -2.09
CA PRO A 203 1.75 -38.75 -1.50
C PRO A 203 1.94 -40.24 -1.25
N THR A 204 1.16 -40.77 -0.31
CA THR A 204 1.24 -42.18 0.08
C THR A 204 0.97 -43.12 -1.09
N LYS A 205 0.10 -42.72 -2.02
CA LYS A 205 -0.21 -43.47 -3.24
C LYS A 205 0.39 -42.75 -4.44
N VAL A 206 1.37 -43.33 -5.08
CA VAL A 206 2.10 -42.79 -6.23
C VAL A 206 1.86 -43.59 -7.54
N THR A 207 1.10 -44.67 -7.48
CA THR A 207 0.81 -45.53 -8.63
C THR A 207 -0.71 -45.62 -8.81
N TYR A 208 -1.18 -45.35 -10.02
CA TYR A 208 -2.60 -45.32 -10.37
C TYR A 208 -2.88 -46.15 -11.61
N SER A 209 -4.03 -46.78 -11.65
CA SER A 209 -4.59 -47.39 -12.84
C SER A 209 -5.47 -46.39 -13.59
N THR A 210 -5.68 -46.63 -14.88
CA THR A 210 -6.55 -45.79 -15.72
C THR A 210 -7.96 -45.72 -15.15
N GLY A 211 -8.44 -44.51 -14.81
CA GLY A 211 -9.78 -44.28 -14.24
C GLY A 211 -9.81 -44.14 -12.71
N GLU A 212 -8.68 -44.34 -12.01
CA GLU A 212 -8.60 -44.04 -10.58
C GLU A 212 -8.52 -42.54 -10.30
N THR A 213 -9.11 -42.11 -9.16
CA THR A 213 -9.04 -40.73 -8.70
C THR A 213 -7.69 -40.48 -8.04
N LEU A 214 -7.09 -39.30 -8.29
CA LEU A 214 -5.85 -38.87 -7.68
C LEU A 214 -6.07 -38.64 -6.16
N GLU A 215 -5.22 -39.27 -5.33
CA GLU A 215 -5.18 -39.10 -3.87
C GLU A 215 -3.90 -38.35 -3.49
N LEU A 216 -4.04 -37.29 -2.71
CA LEU A 216 -2.92 -36.43 -2.28
C LEU A 216 -2.56 -36.60 -0.80
N ASP A 217 -3.09 -37.64 -0.15
CA ASP A 217 -2.82 -37.92 1.27
C ASP A 217 -1.32 -38.12 1.49
N GLY A 218 -0.76 -37.39 2.47
CA GLY A 218 0.65 -37.39 2.78
C GLY A 218 1.55 -36.55 1.88
N LEU A 219 1.01 -35.89 0.84
CA LEU A 219 1.78 -34.94 0.03
C LEU A 219 2.20 -33.74 0.89
N VAL A 220 3.49 -33.46 0.93
CA VAL A 220 4.04 -32.23 1.50
C VAL A 220 4.78 -31.47 0.41
N VAL A 221 4.37 -30.22 0.22
CA VAL A 221 5.00 -29.29 -0.73
C VAL A 221 5.76 -28.24 0.07
N GLU A 222 6.97 -27.92 -0.36
CA GLU A 222 7.81 -26.89 0.23
C GLU A 222 8.04 -25.78 -0.79
N GLY A 223 7.81 -24.52 -0.38
CA GLY A 223 8.11 -23.34 -1.18
C GLY A 223 9.47 -22.77 -0.79
N ALA A 224 10.30 -22.40 -1.77
CA ALA A 224 11.47 -21.57 -1.56
C ALA A 224 11.13 -20.14 -1.92
N TYR A 225 11.59 -19.21 -1.09
CA TYR A 225 11.36 -17.77 -1.26
C TYR A 225 12.71 -17.07 -1.43
N GLU A 226 12.72 -15.93 -2.11
CA GLU A 226 13.87 -15.04 -2.09
C GLU A 226 13.99 -14.37 -0.72
N ASP A 227 15.22 -14.33 -0.16
CA ASP A 227 15.57 -13.60 1.07
C ASP A 227 15.83 -12.12 0.76
#